data_15a6e81f63068df0a9a12ede8eb326b6
#
_entry.id   15a6e81f63068df0a9a12ede8eb326b6
#
_cell.length_a   1.000
_cell.length_b   1.000
_cell.length_c   1.000
_cell.angle_alpha   90.00
_cell.angle_beta   90.00
_cell.angle_gamma   90.00
#
_symmetry.space_group_name_H-M   'P 1'
#
loop_
_entity.id
_entity.type
_entity.pdbx_description
1 polymer ?
#
loop_
_entity_poly.entity_id
_entity_poly.type
_entity_poly.pdbx_seq_one_letter_code
_entity_poly.pdbx_strand_id
1 'polypeptide(L)'
;MSDLKPSNAAAVAVKYAISPEYFRAASTALLAGRTFNWDDDKDAPRVAVVNREFASRILGSVSGAIGKHFKTPEGTRFEVVGIVEDGKYTANLAEDPQPAMFLPILQSPASDTCLVLRSSRDSQEVTAAVRSKLRDLDAGLPAFIQTWNDEMNGALFASRMATVSLGVLGLMGAMLSITGIFGMAAYTVSKRLKELGIRIALGARRVEVLQAALGRPLKLLTFGSAAGLLLGILATKVLAFIVYQATPRDPLVLAGVVLAMALLGLLATWIPAQRALSVNPLILLRED
;
A
#
# COMPACT_ATOMS: atom_id res chain seq x y z
N MET A 1 -25.71 8.41 35.06
CA MET A 1 -24.84 9.51 34.56
C MET A 1 -23.42 9.00 34.58
N SER A 2 -22.95 8.39 33.48
CA SER A 2 -21.54 8.01 33.35
C SER A 2 -20.85 9.14 32.60
N ASP A 3 -20.15 9.96 33.37
CA ASP A 3 -19.35 11.05 32.83
C ASP A 3 -18.26 10.51 31.92
N LEU A 4 -18.36 10.89 30.66
CA LEU A 4 -17.29 10.66 29.68
C LEU A 4 -16.01 11.35 30.22
N LYS A 5 -14.94 10.58 30.42
CA LYS A 5 -13.66 11.13 30.85
C LYS A 5 -13.20 12.19 29.84
N PRO A 6 -12.70 13.35 30.28
CA PRO A 6 -12.30 14.45 29.41
C PRO A 6 -11.14 14.11 28.42
N SER A 7 -10.48 12.97 28.58
CA SER A 7 -9.40 12.54 27.70
C SER A 7 -9.85 12.07 26.30
N ASN A 8 -11.14 11.88 26.07
CA ASN A 8 -11.69 11.43 24.78
C ASN A 8 -12.25 12.56 23.91
N ALA A 9 -12.13 13.82 24.34
CA ALA A 9 -12.67 14.99 23.64
C ALA A 9 -11.92 15.38 22.35
N ALA A 10 -10.84 14.70 21.99
CA ALA A 10 -10.01 15.03 20.83
C ALA A 10 -9.98 13.97 19.72
N ALA A 11 -10.85 12.96 19.77
CA ALA A 11 -10.96 12.04 18.64
C ALA A 11 -11.73 12.74 17.51
N VAL A 12 -11.01 13.15 16.47
CA VAL A 12 -11.62 13.69 15.24
C VAL A 12 -12.35 12.55 14.55
N ALA A 13 -13.68 12.59 14.57
CA ALA A 13 -14.51 11.66 13.84
C ALA A 13 -14.96 12.28 12.51
N VAL A 14 -14.94 11.51 11.45
CA VAL A 14 -15.48 11.95 10.15
C VAL A 14 -17.01 11.96 10.25
N LYS A 15 -17.65 13.04 9.80
CA LYS A 15 -19.09 13.24 9.85
C LYS A 15 -19.68 13.18 8.46
N TYR A 16 -20.70 12.35 8.26
CA TYR A 16 -21.47 12.26 7.03
C TYR A 16 -22.96 12.48 7.30
N ALA A 17 -23.62 13.25 6.44
CA ALA A 17 -25.07 13.31 6.37
C ALA A 17 -25.55 12.39 5.25
N ILE A 18 -26.35 11.38 5.55
CA ILE A 18 -26.73 10.33 4.61
C ILE A 18 -28.26 10.10 4.57
N SER A 19 -28.75 9.64 3.43
CA SER A 19 -30.10 9.14 3.29
C SER A 19 -30.25 7.72 3.88
N PRO A 20 -31.48 7.26 4.20
CA PRO A 20 -31.71 5.93 4.76
C PRO A 20 -31.15 4.78 3.89
N GLU A 21 -31.15 4.95 2.56
CA GLU A 21 -30.71 3.93 1.60
C GLU A 21 -29.20 3.88 1.37
N TYR A 22 -28.45 4.83 1.92
CA TYR A 22 -27.00 4.98 1.66
C TYR A 22 -26.22 3.69 1.95
N PHE A 23 -26.40 3.08 3.12
CA PHE A 23 -25.65 1.87 3.50
C PHE A 23 -25.93 0.69 2.56
N ARG A 24 -27.16 0.59 2.03
CA ARG A 24 -27.50 -0.43 1.04
C ARG A 24 -26.83 -0.15 -0.31
N ALA A 25 -26.82 1.11 -0.75
CA ALA A 25 -26.16 1.50 -1.99
C ALA A 25 -24.63 1.33 -1.89
N ALA A 26 -24.04 1.69 -0.76
CA ALA A 26 -22.61 1.55 -0.46
C ALA A 26 -22.18 0.10 -0.13
N SER A 27 -23.15 -0.83 0.04
CA SER A 27 -22.91 -2.21 0.49
C SER A 27 -22.20 -2.29 1.86
N THR A 28 -22.47 -1.34 2.74
CA THR A 28 -21.94 -1.31 4.10
C THR A 28 -22.82 -2.17 5.01
N ALA A 29 -22.21 -3.15 5.68
CA ALA A 29 -22.95 -4.07 6.54
C ALA A 29 -23.33 -3.39 7.87
N LEU A 30 -24.61 -3.57 8.28
CA LEU A 30 -25.07 -3.23 9.62
C LEU A 30 -24.65 -4.34 10.58
N LEU A 31 -23.89 -3.99 11.62
CA LEU A 31 -23.38 -4.95 12.62
C LEU A 31 -24.34 -5.10 13.80
N ALA A 32 -25.00 -4.02 14.20
CA ALA A 32 -25.94 -4.01 15.31
C ALA A 32 -26.89 -2.80 15.23
N GLY A 33 -28.09 -2.93 15.81
CA GLY A 33 -29.08 -1.86 15.86
C GLY A 33 -29.88 -1.71 14.58
N ARG A 34 -30.17 -0.47 14.20
CA ARG A 34 -30.92 -0.12 12.99
C ARG A 34 -30.21 0.94 12.16
N THR A 35 -30.52 1.02 10.90
CA THR A 35 -30.20 2.17 10.01
C THR A 35 -31.27 3.27 10.19
N PHE A 36 -31.09 4.36 9.45
CA PHE A 36 -32.08 5.43 9.41
C PHE A 36 -33.33 5.03 8.63
N ASN A 37 -34.45 5.72 8.93
CA ASN A 37 -35.66 5.74 8.14
C ASN A 37 -36.03 7.20 7.83
N TRP A 38 -37.07 7.43 7.04
CA TRP A 38 -37.50 8.79 6.67
C TRP A 38 -38.21 9.53 7.81
N ASP A 39 -38.56 8.82 8.91
CA ASP A 39 -39.13 9.41 10.12
C ASP A 39 -38.05 10.00 11.06
N ASP A 40 -36.77 9.70 10.79
CA ASP A 40 -35.63 10.32 11.49
C ASP A 40 -35.40 11.76 10.92
N ASP A 41 -36.40 12.60 10.97
CA ASP A 41 -36.44 13.96 10.44
C ASP A 41 -35.97 15.01 11.47
N LYS A 42 -36.15 16.31 11.15
CA LYS A 42 -35.74 17.43 11.99
C LYS A 42 -36.47 17.50 13.34
N ASP A 43 -37.67 16.96 13.41
CA ASP A 43 -38.57 17.02 14.59
C ASP A 43 -38.40 15.77 15.49
N ALA A 44 -37.77 14.70 14.93
CA ALA A 44 -37.46 13.48 15.68
C ALA A 44 -36.24 13.62 16.60
N PRO A 45 -36.10 12.73 17.60
CA PRO A 45 -34.90 12.65 18.41
C PRO A 45 -33.63 12.55 17.55
N ARG A 46 -32.58 13.26 17.94
CA ARG A 46 -31.32 13.25 17.19
C ARG A 46 -30.61 11.91 17.33
N VAL A 47 -30.46 11.23 16.22
CA VAL A 47 -29.88 9.89 16.15
C VAL A 47 -28.63 9.87 15.27
N ALA A 48 -27.75 8.92 15.55
CA ALA A 48 -26.54 8.66 14.77
C ALA A 48 -26.34 7.16 14.55
N VAL A 49 -25.80 6.80 13.40
CA VAL A 49 -25.18 5.51 13.16
C VAL A 49 -23.67 5.73 13.18
N VAL A 50 -22.92 4.82 13.78
CA VAL A 50 -21.46 4.95 13.92
C VAL A 50 -20.78 3.72 13.37
N ASN A 51 -19.52 3.84 12.96
CA ASN A 51 -18.74 2.67 12.59
C ASN A 51 -18.17 1.96 13.82
N ARG A 52 -17.65 0.75 13.64
CA ARG A 52 -17.06 -0.06 14.72
C ARG A 52 -15.93 0.69 15.43
N GLU A 53 -15.09 1.39 14.68
CA GLU A 53 -13.95 2.13 15.22
C GLU A 53 -14.40 3.28 16.13
N PHE A 54 -15.45 4.01 15.75
CA PHE A 54 -16.06 5.03 16.61
C PHE A 54 -16.59 4.42 17.91
N ALA A 55 -17.34 3.30 17.80
CA ALA A 55 -17.91 2.63 18.97
C ALA A 55 -16.81 2.13 19.94
N SER A 56 -15.71 1.60 19.40
CA SER A 56 -14.57 1.08 20.15
C SER A 56 -13.77 2.21 20.82
N ARG A 57 -13.33 3.20 20.06
CA ARG A 57 -12.44 4.27 20.54
C ARG A 57 -13.13 5.32 21.38
N ILE A 58 -14.33 5.74 20.98
CA ILE A 58 -15.02 6.88 21.61
C ILE A 58 -15.99 6.41 22.68
N LEU A 59 -16.74 5.33 22.42
CA LEU A 59 -17.73 4.82 23.37
C LEU A 59 -17.20 3.68 24.26
N GLY A 60 -15.98 3.21 23.98
CA GLY A 60 -15.27 2.20 24.77
C GLY A 60 -15.76 0.77 24.62
N SER A 61 -16.81 0.52 23.83
CA SER A 61 -17.36 -0.83 23.57
C SER A 61 -18.24 -0.83 22.35
N VAL A 62 -18.12 -1.87 21.51
CA VAL A 62 -19.00 -2.08 20.36
C VAL A 62 -20.36 -2.63 20.80
N SER A 63 -20.37 -3.67 21.65
CA SER A 63 -21.61 -4.35 22.06
C SER A 63 -22.54 -3.51 22.95
N GLY A 64 -22.01 -2.52 23.62
CA GLY A 64 -22.78 -1.64 24.51
C GLY A 64 -22.92 -0.20 24.01
N ALA A 65 -22.67 0.06 22.72
CA ALA A 65 -22.71 1.42 22.18
C ALA A 65 -24.12 1.87 21.79
N ILE A 66 -25.02 0.95 21.45
CA ILE A 66 -26.41 1.27 21.09
C ILE A 66 -27.13 1.86 22.31
N GLY A 67 -27.89 2.95 22.10
CA GLY A 67 -28.57 3.71 23.14
C GLY A 67 -27.67 4.67 23.92
N LYS A 68 -26.33 4.60 23.73
CA LYS A 68 -25.45 5.61 24.32
C LYS A 68 -25.58 6.94 23.58
N HIS A 69 -25.28 7.99 24.30
CA HIS A 69 -25.29 9.34 23.77
C HIS A 69 -23.89 9.91 23.74
N PHE A 70 -23.59 10.68 22.71
CA PHE A 70 -22.38 11.50 22.63
C PHE A 70 -22.73 12.93 22.23
N LYS A 71 -21.79 13.86 22.43
CA LYS A 71 -21.92 15.25 22.01
C LYS A 71 -20.90 15.57 20.93
N THR A 72 -21.34 16.29 19.91
CA THR A 72 -20.43 16.88 18.92
C THR A 72 -19.72 18.11 19.51
N PRO A 73 -18.65 18.62 18.89
CA PRO A 73 -17.97 19.85 19.32
C PRO A 73 -18.92 21.04 19.42
N GLU A 74 -19.96 21.08 18.58
CA GLU A 74 -21.00 22.11 18.58
C GLU A 74 -22.00 21.97 19.77
N GLY A 75 -21.82 20.97 20.62
CA GLY A 75 -22.64 20.70 21.78
C GLY A 75 -23.92 19.90 21.52
N THR A 76 -24.20 19.53 20.28
CA THR A 76 -25.39 18.75 19.93
C THR A 76 -25.26 17.32 20.42
N ARG A 77 -26.31 16.80 21.07
CA ARG A 77 -26.37 15.43 21.60
C ARG A 77 -27.06 14.51 20.61
N PHE A 78 -26.44 13.36 20.35
CA PHE A 78 -26.95 12.30 19.48
C PHE A 78 -27.02 10.98 20.23
N GLU A 79 -28.05 10.18 19.96
CA GLU A 79 -28.20 8.80 20.41
C GLU A 79 -27.68 7.85 19.33
N VAL A 80 -26.88 6.85 19.71
CA VAL A 80 -26.39 5.82 18.78
C VAL A 80 -27.49 4.78 18.59
N VAL A 81 -28.04 4.67 17.35
CA VAL A 81 -29.11 3.72 17.01
C VAL A 81 -28.59 2.53 16.19
N GLY A 82 -27.42 2.63 15.62
CA GLY A 82 -26.83 1.55 14.82
C GLY A 82 -25.32 1.60 14.75
N ILE A 83 -24.73 0.45 14.48
CA ILE A 83 -23.29 0.28 14.27
C ILE A 83 -23.08 -0.42 12.93
N VAL A 84 -22.22 0.15 12.10
CA VAL A 84 -21.84 -0.39 10.80
C VAL A 84 -20.37 -0.82 10.79
N GLU A 85 -19.99 -1.61 9.80
CA GLU A 85 -18.61 -1.99 9.59
C GLU A 85 -17.72 -0.77 9.27
N ASP A 86 -16.42 -0.96 9.47
CA ASP A 86 -15.45 0.09 9.17
C ASP A 86 -15.24 0.22 7.66
N GLY A 87 -15.19 1.46 7.19
CA GLY A 87 -14.90 1.82 5.82
C GLY A 87 -13.68 2.74 5.71
N LYS A 88 -13.27 3.02 4.49
CA LYS A 88 -12.27 4.04 4.18
C LYS A 88 -12.99 5.35 3.87
N TYR A 89 -12.87 6.31 4.76
CA TYR A 89 -13.64 7.56 4.72
C TYR A 89 -12.81 8.76 4.30
N THR A 90 -11.52 8.56 4.06
CA THR A 90 -10.58 9.60 3.62
C THR A 90 -10.00 9.23 2.27
N ALA A 91 -9.52 10.22 1.52
CA ALA A 91 -8.78 10.00 0.28
C ALA A 91 -7.50 9.18 0.48
N ASN A 92 -6.96 9.18 1.71
CA ASN A 92 -5.82 8.35 2.07
C ASN A 92 -6.27 6.94 2.47
N LEU A 93 -6.37 6.07 1.49
CA LEU A 93 -6.72 4.67 1.69
C LEU A 93 -5.72 3.87 2.56
N ALA A 94 -4.51 4.41 2.81
CA ALA A 94 -3.46 3.79 3.63
C ALA A 94 -3.70 3.91 5.13
N GLU A 95 -4.49 4.89 5.55
CA GLU A 95 -4.76 5.11 6.96
C GLU A 95 -5.57 3.96 7.59
N ASP A 96 -5.33 3.71 8.87
CA ASP A 96 -6.19 2.82 9.64
C ASP A 96 -7.65 3.31 9.60
N PRO A 97 -8.63 2.42 9.81
CA PRO A 97 -10.03 2.82 9.90
C PRO A 97 -10.19 3.97 10.90
N GLN A 98 -10.83 5.06 10.44
CA GLN A 98 -11.04 6.24 11.27
C GLN A 98 -12.44 6.19 11.92
N PRO A 99 -12.61 6.74 13.12
CA PRO A 99 -13.93 6.92 13.71
C PRO A 99 -14.83 7.72 12.75
N ALA A 100 -15.98 7.18 12.40
CA ALA A 100 -16.94 7.83 11.54
C ALA A 100 -18.32 7.82 12.17
N MET A 101 -19.05 8.94 12.03
CA MET A 101 -20.44 9.07 12.41
C MET A 101 -21.28 9.48 11.22
N PHE A 102 -22.42 8.86 11.11
CA PHE A 102 -23.42 9.12 10.08
C PHE A 102 -24.63 9.74 10.75
N LEU A 103 -25.19 10.76 10.13
CA LEU A 103 -26.36 11.47 10.61
C LEU A 103 -27.45 11.45 9.53
N PRO A 104 -28.74 11.44 9.89
CA PRO A 104 -29.80 11.55 8.89
C PRO A 104 -29.71 12.89 8.13
N ILE A 105 -29.80 12.86 6.81
CA ILE A 105 -29.72 14.05 5.97
C ILE A 105 -30.81 15.07 6.32
N LEU A 106 -31.96 14.61 6.79
CA LEU A 106 -33.06 15.48 7.23
C LEU A 106 -32.77 16.22 8.55
N GLN A 107 -31.87 15.67 9.37
CA GLN A 107 -31.42 16.32 10.61
C GLN A 107 -30.14 17.15 10.42
N SER A 108 -29.44 16.96 9.31
CA SER A 108 -28.15 17.60 9.04
C SER A 108 -28.05 17.94 7.54
N PRO A 109 -28.89 18.86 7.04
CA PRO A 109 -28.86 19.24 5.64
C PRO A 109 -27.52 19.86 5.28
N ALA A 110 -26.99 19.52 4.08
CA ALA A 110 -25.78 20.08 3.53
C ALA A 110 -26.06 20.71 2.16
N SER A 111 -25.33 21.76 1.81
CA SER A 111 -25.44 22.44 0.52
C SER A 111 -24.85 21.58 -0.61
N ASP A 112 -23.81 20.83 -0.31
CA ASP A 112 -23.18 19.90 -1.25
C ASP A 112 -23.70 18.49 -0.98
N THR A 113 -24.31 17.91 -2.01
CA THR A 113 -24.90 16.57 -1.92
C THR A 113 -24.29 15.65 -2.96
N CYS A 114 -23.82 14.49 -2.52
CA CYS A 114 -23.33 13.43 -3.39
C CYS A 114 -24.42 12.36 -3.53
N LEU A 115 -24.82 12.08 -4.76
CA LEU A 115 -25.76 10.99 -5.05
C LEU A 115 -24.98 9.71 -5.37
N VAL A 116 -25.10 8.71 -4.50
CA VAL A 116 -24.50 7.39 -4.70
C VAL A 116 -25.49 6.47 -5.39
N LEU A 117 -25.15 6.01 -6.58
CA LEU A 117 -25.97 5.10 -7.38
C LEU A 117 -25.27 3.76 -7.55
N ARG A 118 -26.03 2.68 -7.33
CA ARG A 118 -25.61 1.33 -7.63
C ARG A 118 -26.50 0.74 -8.72
N SER A 119 -25.88 0.27 -9.80
CA SER A 119 -26.59 -0.31 -10.93
C SER A 119 -25.84 -1.52 -11.46
N SER A 120 -26.57 -2.48 -12.03
CA SER A 120 -26.00 -3.59 -12.82
C SER A 120 -25.92 -3.27 -14.31
N ARG A 121 -26.41 -2.07 -14.73
CA ARG A 121 -26.32 -1.62 -16.11
C ARG A 121 -24.96 -1.04 -16.41
N ASP A 122 -24.69 -0.84 -17.70
CA ASP A 122 -23.46 -0.17 -18.13
C ASP A 122 -23.34 1.22 -17.50
N SER A 123 -22.16 1.55 -17.04
CA SER A 123 -21.89 2.82 -16.33
C SER A 123 -22.11 4.04 -17.21
N GLN A 124 -21.86 3.94 -18.53
CA GLN A 124 -22.05 5.04 -19.47
C GLN A 124 -23.54 5.32 -19.69
N GLU A 125 -24.35 4.27 -19.81
CA GLU A 125 -25.82 4.41 -19.95
C GLU A 125 -26.43 5.05 -18.70
N VAL A 126 -25.99 4.60 -17.49
CA VAL A 126 -26.49 5.16 -16.23
C VAL A 126 -26.08 6.61 -16.10
N THR A 127 -24.82 6.94 -16.42
CA THR A 127 -24.31 8.32 -16.38
C THR A 127 -25.10 9.23 -17.32
N ALA A 128 -25.39 8.79 -18.55
CA ALA A 128 -26.16 9.55 -19.50
C ALA A 128 -27.61 9.77 -19.00
N ALA A 129 -28.24 8.73 -18.47
CA ALA A 129 -29.60 8.81 -17.93
C ALA A 129 -29.69 9.77 -16.73
N VAL A 130 -28.74 9.68 -15.80
CA VAL A 130 -28.65 10.59 -14.63
C VAL A 130 -28.45 12.03 -15.08
N ARG A 131 -27.52 12.27 -16.01
CA ARG A 131 -27.26 13.61 -16.54
C ARG A 131 -28.48 14.20 -17.24
N SER A 132 -29.23 13.39 -17.99
CA SER A 132 -30.48 13.81 -18.61
C SER A 132 -31.51 14.22 -17.56
N LYS A 133 -31.72 13.38 -16.53
CA LYS A 133 -32.66 13.66 -15.45
C LYS A 133 -32.32 14.88 -14.63
N LEU A 134 -31.02 15.10 -14.35
CA LEU A 134 -30.59 16.31 -13.64
C LEU A 134 -30.84 17.56 -14.46
N ARG A 135 -30.60 17.53 -15.77
CA ARG A 135 -30.95 18.65 -16.68
C ARG A 135 -32.43 18.95 -16.77
N ASP A 136 -33.26 17.89 -16.71
CA ASP A 136 -34.72 18.04 -16.70
C ASP A 136 -35.21 18.73 -15.43
N LEU A 137 -34.51 18.55 -14.31
CA LEU A 137 -34.80 19.18 -13.02
C LEU A 137 -34.31 20.63 -13.00
N ASP A 138 -33.08 20.84 -13.38
CA ASP A 138 -32.47 22.17 -13.47
C ASP A 138 -31.28 22.13 -14.45
N ALA A 139 -31.40 22.86 -15.55
CA ALA A 139 -30.35 22.95 -16.57
C ALA A 139 -29.10 23.66 -16.12
N GLY A 140 -29.16 24.45 -15.04
CA GLY A 140 -28.04 25.19 -14.44
C GLY A 140 -27.34 24.42 -13.32
N LEU A 141 -27.79 23.23 -12.94
CA LEU A 141 -27.23 22.48 -11.83
C LEU A 141 -25.83 21.93 -12.20
N PRO A 142 -24.76 22.39 -11.52
CA PRO A 142 -23.44 21.83 -11.74
C PRO A 142 -23.38 20.40 -11.16
N ALA A 143 -23.33 19.39 -12.02
CA ALA A 143 -23.22 18.00 -11.63
C ALA A 143 -21.92 17.37 -12.12
N PHE A 144 -21.11 16.90 -11.21
CA PHE A 144 -19.94 16.08 -11.50
C PHE A 144 -20.30 14.62 -11.32
N ILE A 145 -20.21 13.84 -12.40
CA ILE A 145 -20.60 12.43 -12.41
C ILE A 145 -19.35 11.62 -12.76
N GLN A 146 -18.97 10.73 -11.86
CA GLN A 146 -17.84 9.81 -12.06
C GLN A 146 -18.19 8.41 -11.56
N THR A 147 -17.50 7.42 -12.10
CA THR A 147 -17.66 6.05 -11.62
C THR A 147 -16.78 5.82 -10.40
N TRP A 148 -17.11 4.81 -9.58
CA TRP A 148 -16.27 4.39 -8.47
C TRP A 148 -14.86 3.96 -8.93
N ASN A 149 -14.77 3.36 -10.13
CA ASN A 149 -13.48 3.00 -10.73
C ASN A 149 -12.61 4.22 -11.04
N ASP A 150 -13.22 5.30 -11.54
CA ASP A 150 -12.49 6.54 -11.84
C ASP A 150 -11.96 7.19 -10.55
N GLU A 151 -12.81 7.23 -9.51
CA GLU A 151 -12.41 7.70 -8.18
C GLU A 151 -11.27 6.88 -7.59
N MET A 152 -11.36 5.55 -7.61
CA MET A 152 -10.30 4.66 -7.14
C MET A 152 -9.03 4.78 -7.96
N ASN A 153 -9.13 4.92 -9.28
CA ASN A 153 -7.97 5.14 -10.14
C ASN A 153 -7.28 6.47 -9.83
N GLY A 154 -8.05 7.52 -9.55
CA GLY A 154 -7.53 8.82 -9.11
C GLY A 154 -6.80 8.71 -7.77
N ALA A 155 -7.43 8.09 -6.77
CA ALA A 155 -6.85 7.88 -5.43
C ALA A 155 -5.57 7.04 -5.46
N LEU A 156 -5.49 6.04 -6.35
CA LEU A 156 -4.33 5.14 -6.47
C LEU A 156 -3.28 5.64 -7.46
N PHE A 157 -3.55 6.71 -8.21
CA PHE A 157 -2.64 7.18 -9.28
C PHE A 157 -1.23 7.47 -8.75
N ALA A 158 -1.11 8.24 -7.67
CA ALA A 158 0.18 8.58 -7.08
C ALA A 158 0.98 7.34 -6.63
N SER A 159 0.31 6.38 -5.98
CA SER A 159 0.93 5.13 -5.54
C SER A 159 1.37 4.25 -6.71
N ARG A 160 0.57 4.17 -7.78
CA ARG A 160 0.94 3.44 -9.01
C ARG A 160 2.13 4.07 -9.70
N MET A 161 2.15 5.40 -9.84
CA MET A 161 3.28 6.12 -10.44
C MET A 161 4.56 5.94 -9.62
N ALA A 162 4.48 6.02 -8.29
CA ALA A 162 5.62 5.74 -7.42
C ALA A 162 6.13 4.29 -7.59
N THR A 163 5.23 3.31 -7.64
CA THR A 163 5.60 1.89 -7.82
C THR A 163 6.29 1.66 -9.17
N VAL A 164 5.75 2.21 -10.26
CA VAL A 164 6.37 2.08 -11.59
C VAL A 164 7.73 2.75 -11.63
N SER A 165 7.85 3.97 -11.11
CA SER A 165 9.11 4.72 -11.09
C SER A 165 10.19 4.00 -10.28
N LEU A 166 9.84 3.51 -9.08
CA LEU A 166 10.76 2.72 -8.23
C LEU A 166 11.13 1.39 -8.90
N GLY A 167 10.19 0.75 -9.60
CA GLY A 167 10.43 -0.48 -10.37
C GLY A 167 11.45 -0.26 -11.49
N VAL A 168 11.29 0.81 -12.27
CA VAL A 168 12.23 1.17 -13.34
C VAL A 168 13.61 1.48 -12.78
N LEU A 169 13.70 2.30 -11.71
CA LEU A 169 14.96 2.60 -11.05
C LEU A 169 15.63 1.35 -10.47
N GLY A 170 14.84 0.45 -9.86
CA GLY A 170 15.32 -0.83 -9.37
C GLY A 170 15.89 -1.72 -10.48
N LEU A 171 15.21 -1.80 -11.64
CA LEU A 171 15.68 -2.54 -12.80
C LEU A 171 16.99 -1.96 -13.35
N MET A 172 17.09 -0.64 -13.48
CA MET A 172 18.31 0.04 -13.90
C MET A 172 19.47 -0.22 -12.92
N GLY A 173 19.20 -0.15 -11.61
CA GLY A 173 20.17 -0.48 -10.57
C GLY A 173 20.64 -1.94 -10.66
N ALA A 174 19.73 -2.88 -10.91
CA ALA A 174 20.05 -4.29 -11.11
C ALA A 174 20.96 -4.50 -12.33
N MET A 175 20.65 -3.90 -13.47
CA MET A 175 21.47 -3.97 -14.68
C MET A 175 22.89 -3.42 -14.45
N LEU A 176 22.98 -2.26 -13.78
CA LEU A 176 24.27 -1.65 -13.44
C LEU A 176 25.07 -2.54 -12.50
N SER A 177 24.41 -3.15 -11.51
CA SER A 177 25.04 -4.08 -10.56
C SER A 177 25.57 -5.34 -11.26
N ILE A 178 24.80 -5.95 -12.17
CA ILE A 178 25.23 -7.10 -12.96
C ILE A 178 26.48 -6.73 -13.76
N THR A 179 26.46 -5.59 -14.46
CA THR A 179 27.59 -5.13 -15.29
C THR A 179 28.83 -4.86 -14.43
N GLY A 180 28.67 -4.22 -13.27
CA GLY A 180 29.76 -3.94 -12.35
C GLY A 180 30.39 -5.21 -11.76
N ILE A 181 29.58 -6.15 -11.28
CA ILE A 181 30.03 -7.43 -10.72
C ILE A 181 30.71 -8.26 -11.80
N PHE A 182 30.11 -8.35 -13.01
CA PHE A 182 30.69 -9.05 -14.14
C PHE A 182 32.06 -8.47 -14.52
N GLY A 183 32.16 -7.15 -14.65
CA GLY A 183 33.40 -6.47 -15.01
C GLY A 183 34.52 -6.72 -14.00
N MET A 184 34.20 -6.61 -12.69
CA MET A 184 35.16 -6.86 -11.62
C MET A 184 35.58 -8.34 -11.57
N ALA A 185 34.65 -9.26 -11.71
CA ALA A 185 34.96 -10.70 -11.74
C ALA A 185 35.80 -11.07 -12.96
N ALA A 186 35.44 -10.60 -14.14
CA ALA A 186 36.20 -10.83 -15.40
C ALA A 186 37.63 -10.26 -15.31
N TYR A 187 37.77 -9.03 -14.78
CA TYR A 187 39.09 -8.41 -14.57
C TYR A 187 39.96 -9.21 -13.59
N THR A 188 39.37 -9.64 -12.47
CA THR A 188 40.08 -10.41 -11.44
C THR A 188 40.56 -11.74 -11.97
N VAL A 189 39.70 -12.45 -12.75
CA VAL A 189 40.06 -13.72 -13.42
C VAL A 189 41.18 -13.47 -14.41
N SER A 190 41.04 -12.49 -15.32
CA SER A 190 42.04 -12.19 -16.37
C SER A 190 43.42 -11.86 -15.77
N LYS A 191 43.47 -11.09 -14.72
CA LYS A 191 44.73 -10.70 -14.06
C LYS A 191 45.43 -11.85 -13.34
N ARG A 192 44.69 -12.94 -13.01
CA ARG A 192 45.21 -14.09 -12.26
C ARG A 192 45.24 -15.39 -13.08
N LEU A 193 45.10 -15.31 -14.39
CA LEU A 193 45.06 -16.51 -15.27
C LEU A 193 46.29 -17.40 -15.07
N LYS A 194 47.50 -16.84 -15.01
CA LYS A 194 48.76 -17.62 -14.78
C LYS A 194 48.73 -18.34 -13.42
N GLU A 195 48.32 -17.62 -12.35
CA GLU A 195 48.21 -18.20 -10.99
C GLU A 195 47.19 -19.34 -10.94
N LEU A 196 46.02 -19.13 -11.55
CA LEU A 196 44.97 -20.14 -11.63
C LEU A 196 45.39 -21.34 -12.45
N GLY A 197 46.10 -21.13 -13.58
CA GLY A 197 46.69 -22.18 -14.42
C GLY A 197 47.68 -23.05 -13.66
N ILE A 198 48.58 -22.44 -12.87
CA ILE A 198 49.56 -23.19 -12.05
C ILE A 198 48.84 -24.02 -10.98
N ARG A 199 47.82 -23.48 -10.32
CA ARG A 199 47.02 -24.24 -9.34
C ARG A 199 46.31 -25.43 -9.95
N ILE A 200 45.73 -25.27 -11.17
CA ILE A 200 45.09 -26.36 -11.89
C ILE A 200 46.11 -27.43 -12.26
N ALA A 201 47.32 -27.03 -12.74
CA ALA A 201 48.39 -27.96 -13.08
C ALA A 201 48.91 -28.74 -11.85
N LEU A 202 48.85 -28.15 -10.68
CA LEU A 202 49.19 -28.81 -9.41
C LEU A 202 48.04 -29.64 -8.81
N GLY A 203 46.93 -29.81 -9.53
CA GLY A 203 45.83 -30.65 -9.12
C GLY A 203 44.83 -30.01 -8.16
N ALA A 204 44.76 -28.66 -8.10
CA ALA A 204 43.78 -27.96 -7.26
C ALA A 204 42.34 -28.31 -7.63
N ARG A 205 41.47 -28.47 -6.65
CA ARG A 205 40.05 -28.75 -6.85
C ARG A 205 39.34 -27.53 -7.45
N ARG A 206 38.30 -27.78 -8.26
CA ARG A 206 37.51 -26.72 -8.92
C ARG A 206 37.00 -25.66 -7.93
N VAL A 207 36.60 -26.08 -6.71
CA VAL A 207 36.13 -25.18 -5.67
C VAL A 207 37.23 -24.23 -5.19
N GLU A 208 38.47 -24.70 -5.03
CA GLU A 208 39.61 -23.88 -4.59
C GLU A 208 40.00 -22.84 -5.68
N VAL A 209 39.89 -23.21 -6.95
CA VAL A 209 40.10 -22.30 -8.07
C VAL A 209 39.03 -21.20 -8.09
N LEU A 210 37.75 -21.60 -7.93
CA LEU A 210 36.63 -20.67 -7.86
C LEU A 210 36.72 -19.71 -6.65
N GLN A 211 37.09 -20.22 -5.47
CA GLN A 211 37.28 -19.37 -4.28
C GLN A 211 38.42 -18.37 -4.47
N ALA A 212 39.52 -18.79 -5.10
CA ALA A 212 40.62 -17.91 -5.41
C ALA A 212 40.27 -16.82 -6.43
N ALA A 213 39.47 -17.18 -7.45
CA ALA A 213 39.05 -16.28 -8.52
C ALA A 213 37.93 -15.31 -8.08
N LEU A 214 36.92 -15.81 -7.37
CA LEU A 214 35.67 -15.09 -7.07
C LEU A 214 35.52 -14.68 -5.60
N GLY A 215 36.42 -15.08 -4.70
CA GLY A 215 36.29 -14.82 -3.27
C GLY A 215 36.20 -13.33 -2.91
N ARG A 216 36.95 -12.45 -3.60
CA ARG A 216 36.83 -11.00 -3.40
C ARG A 216 35.52 -10.41 -3.94
N PRO A 217 35.11 -10.66 -5.20
CA PRO A 217 33.81 -10.24 -5.70
C PRO A 217 32.64 -10.70 -4.84
N LEU A 218 32.65 -11.96 -4.38
CA LEU A 218 31.59 -12.50 -3.52
C LEU A 218 31.54 -11.80 -2.14
N LYS A 219 32.66 -11.51 -1.52
CA LYS A 219 32.71 -10.75 -0.27
C LYS A 219 32.12 -9.34 -0.44
N LEU A 220 32.51 -8.65 -1.51
CA LEU A 220 31.96 -7.32 -1.81
C LEU A 220 30.46 -7.37 -2.09
N LEU A 221 29.97 -8.41 -2.76
CA LEU A 221 28.54 -8.62 -3.00
C LEU A 221 27.78 -8.81 -1.67
N THR A 222 28.29 -9.64 -0.76
CA THR A 222 27.65 -9.87 0.55
C THR A 222 27.61 -8.62 1.40
N PHE A 223 28.72 -7.87 1.47
CA PHE A 223 28.74 -6.59 2.20
C PHE A 223 27.83 -5.54 1.54
N GLY A 224 27.86 -5.41 0.22
CA GLY A 224 27.00 -4.51 -0.53
C GLY A 224 25.51 -4.85 -0.37
N SER A 225 25.17 -6.14 -0.42
CA SER A 225 23.79 -6.61 -0.21
C SER A 225 23.30 -6.35 1.22
N ALA A 226 24.14 -6.59 2.22
CA ALA A 226 23.81 -6.30 3.62
C ALA A 226 23.60 -4.79 3.85
N ALA A 227 24.50 -3.96 3.34
CA ALA A 227 24.38 -2.51 3.42
C ALA A 227 23.15 -1.99 2.66
N GLY A 228 22.92 -2.50 1.45
CA GLY A 228 21.75 -2.15 0.64
C GLY A 228 20.43 -2.54 1.30
N LEU A 229 20.36 -3.73 1.92
CA LEU A 229 19.18 -4.18 2.68
C LEU A 229 18.92 -3.25 3.89
N LEU A 230 19.98 -2.90 4.62
CA LEU A 230 19.88 -2.02 5.79
C LEU A 230 19.40 -0.61 5.40
N LEU A 231 20.00 -0.04 4.34
CA LEU A 231 19.57 1.25 3.79
C LEU A 231 18.15 1.19 3.23
N GLY A 232 17.76 0.08 2.58
CA GLY A 232 16.41 -0.15 2.10
C GLY A 232 15.37 -0.17 3.22
N ILE A 233 15.66 -0.86 4.32
CA ILE A 233 14.79 -0.88 5.51
C ILE A 233 14.66 0.52 6.13
N LEU A 234 15.76 1.29 6.18
CA LEU A 234 15.74 2.67 6.68
C LEU A 234 14.93 3.57 5.75
N ALA A 235 15.16 3.49 4.44
CA ALA A 235 14.43 4.26 3.45
C ALA A 235 12.93 3.94 3.46
N THR A 236 12.55 2.68 3.65
CA THR A 236 11.13 2.28 3.72
C THR A 236 10.41 2.94 4.90
N LYS A 237 11.09 3.20 6.02
CA LYS A 237 10.48 3.96 7.14
C LYS A 237 10.14 5.41 6.75
N VAL A 238 10.97 6.02 5.90
CA VAL A 238 10.74 7.38 5.41
C VAL A 238 9.66 7.37 4.31
N LEU A 239 9.68 6.38 3.44
CA LEU A 239 8.72 6.24 2.35
C LEU A 239 7.35 5.68 2.79
N ALA A 240 7.26 5.00 3.94
CA ALA A 240 6.01 4.45 4.46
C ALA A 240 4.90 5.50 4.61
N PHE A 241 5.29 6.77 4.73
CA PHE A 241 4.36 7.90 4.74
C PHE A 241 3.78 8.22 3.34
N ILE A 242 4.47 7.82 2.28
CA ILE A 242 4.13 8.14 0.88
C ILE A 242 3.53 6.93 0.17
N VAL A 243 3.96 5.72 0.51
CA VAL A 243 3.57 4.48 -0.16
C VAL A 243 2.48 3.76 0.61
N TYR A 244 1.37 3.58 -0.06
CA TYR A 244 0.17 2.91 0.41
C TYR A 244 0.44 1.49 0.92
N GLN A 245 0.06 1.20 2.17
CA GLN A 245 0.04 -0.13 2.82
C GLN A 245 1.32 -0.99 2.73
N ALA A 246 2.46 -0.40 2.43
CA ALA A 246 3.71 -1.13 2.53
C ALA A 246 4.05 -1.32 4.00
N THR A 247 3.73 -2.47 4.57
CA THR A 247 4.28 -2.88 5.85
C THR A 247 5.79 -3.11 5.67
N PRO A 248 6.65 -2.24 6.24
CA PRO A 248 8.11 -2.30 6.01
C PRO A 248 8.76 -3.58 6.53
N ARG A 249 7.99 -4.48 7.12
CA ARG A 249 8.43 -5.71 7.79
C ARG A 249 7.78 -6.97 7.24
N ASP A 250 7.24 -6.92 6.03
CA ASP A 250 6.73 -8.15 5.41
C ASP A 250 7.91 -9.11 5.17
N PRO A 251 7.99 -10.25 5.87
CA PRO A 251 9.09 -11.19 5.75
C PRO A 251 9.18 -11.80 4.35
N LEU A 252 8.06 -11.89 3.63
CA LEU A 252 8.04 -12.39 2.26
C LEU A 252 8.73 -11.43 1.30
N VAL A 253 8.50 -10.12 1.44
CA VAL A 253 9.16 -9.09 0.63
C VAL A 253 10.66 -9.06 0.91
N LEU A 254 11.07 -9.09 2.19
CA LEU A 254 12.48 -9.13 2.56
C LEU A 254 13.19 -10.39 2.04
N ALA A 255 12.57 -11.55 2.17
CA ALA A 255 13.07 -12.81 1.61
C ALA A 255 13.17 -12.74 0.09
N GLY A 256 12.18 -12.17 -0.59
CA GLY A 256 12.17 -11.94 -2.04
C GLY A 256 13.34 -11.07 -2.51
N VAL A 257 13.63 -9.98 -1.79
CA VAL A 257 14.77 -9.09 -2.09
C VAL A 257 16.10 -9.83 -1.93
N VAL A 258 16.29 -10.56 -0.83
CA VAL A 258 17.51 -11.35 -0.59
C VAL A 258 17.70 -12.40 -1.68
N LEU A 259 16.63 -13.10 -2.04
CA LEU A 259 16.66 -14.12 -3.10
C LEU A 259 17.00 -13.50 -4.48
N ALA A 260 16.38 -12.37 -4.80
CA ALA A 260 16.67 -11.64 -6.04
C ALA A 260 18.14 -11.20 -6.11
N MET A 261 18.67 -10.63 -5.02
CA MET A 261 20.09 -10.25 -4.96
C MET A 261 21.04 -11.44 -5.08
N ALA A 262 20.71 -12.58 -4.47
CA ALA A 262 21.49 -13.81 -4.62
C ALA A 262 21.49 -14.31 -6.07
N LEU A 263 20.32 -14.33 -6.72
CA LEU A 263 20.19 -14.72 -8.13
C LEU A 263 20.96 -13.78 -9.06
N LEU A 264 20.86 -12.47 -8.87
CA LEU A 264 21.61 -11.48 -9.65
C LEU A 264 23.12 -11.67 -9.48
N GLY A 265 23.59 -11.92 -8.27
CA GLY A 265 24.99 -12.22 -7.99
C GLY A 265 25.49 -13.51 -8.67
N LEU A 266 24.69 -14.56 -8.62
CA LEU A 266 24.97 -15.83 -9.32
C LEU A 266 25.05 -15.63 -10.84
N LEU A 267 24.07 -14.94 -11.44
CA LEU A 267 24.06 -14.64 -12.86
C LEU A 267 25.28 -13.83 -13.29
N ALA A 268 25.61 -12.77 -12.53
CA ALA A 268 26.73 -11.90 -12.85
C ALA A 268 28.09 -12.61 -12.74
N THR A 269 28.23 -13.60 -11.86
CA THR A 269 29.48 -14.36 -11.66
C THR A 269 29.57 -15.63 -12.49
N TRP A 270 28.49 -16.07 -13.13
CA TRP A 270 28.42 -17.34 -13.88
C TRP A 270 29.44 -17.42 -15.02
N ILE A 271 29.45 -16.42 -15.91
CA ILE A 271 30.38 -16.39 -17.05
C ILE A 271 31.85 -16.28 -16.63
N PRO A 272 32.24 -15.35 -15.71
CA PRO A 272 33.60 -15.31 -15.18
C PRO A 272 34.04 -16.61 -14.49
N ALA A 273 33.11 -17.27 -13.78
CA ALA A 273 33.36 -18.56 -13.15
C ALA A 273 33.70 -19.64 -14.16
N GLN A 274 32.93 -19.76 -15.24
CA GLN A 274 33.20 -20.71 -16.31
C GLN A 274 34.54 -20.42 -16.97
N ARG A 275 34.91 -19.16 -17.23
CA ARG A 275 36.20 -18.78 -17.78
C ARG A 275 37.35 -19.16 -16.85
N ALA A 276 37.21 -18.99 -15.54
CA ALA A 276 38.22 -19.39 -14.58
C ALA A 276 38.48 -20.92 -14.57
N LEU A 277 37.45 -21.72 -14.83
CA LEU A 277 37.53 -23.18 -14.86
C LEU A 277 38.00 -23.73 -16.22
N SER A 278 37.86 -22.99 -17.32
CA SER A 278 38.23 -23.41 -18.69
C SER A 278 39.68 -23.04 -19.08
N VAL A 279 40.45 -22.52 -18.14
CA VAL A 279 41.86 -22.17 -18.36
C VAL A 279 42.66 -23.41 -18.71
N ASN A 280 43.24 -23.44 -19.92
CA ASN A 280 44.14 -24.52 -20.33
C ASN A 280 45.59 -24.18 -19.95
N PRO A 281 46.17 -24.90 -18.96
CA PRO A 281 47.52 -24.57 -18.43
C PRO A 281 48.63 -24.71 -19.48
N LEU A 282 48.43 -25.59 -20.51
CA LEU A 282 49.41 -25.81 -21.54
C LEU A 282 49.59 -24.60 -22.48
N ILE A 283 48.54 -23.83 -22.70
CA ILE A 283 48.60 -22.64 -23.57
C ILE A 283 49.31 -21.51 -22.87
N LEU A 284 49.04 -21.31 -21.55
CA LEU A 284 49.57 -20.20 -20.76
C LEU A 284 51.08 -20.36 -20.43
N LEU A 285 51.61 -21.57 -20.44
CA LEU A 285 53.03 -21.84 -20.20
C LEU A 285 53.87 -21.83 -21.51
N ARG A 286 53.24 -21.72 -22.68
CA ARG A 286 53.91 -21.70 -23.99
C ARG A 286 54.06 -20.29 -24.58
N GLU A 287 53.46 -19.30 -24.00
CA GLU A 287 53.48 -17.88 -24.46
C GLU A 287 54.60 -17.03 -23.78
N ASP A 288 55.67 -17.62 -23.25
CA ASP A 288 56.88 -16.92 -22.83
C ASP A 288 58.02 -17.16 -23.81
#